data_5c82093694700a946d8ceb99b17ae200
#
_entry.id   5c82093694700a946d8ceb99b17ae200
#
_cell.length_a   1.000
_cell.length_b   1.000
_cell.length_c   1.000
_cell.angle_alpha   90.00
_cell.angle_beta   90.00
_cell.angle_gamma   90.00
#
_symmetry.space_group_name_H-M   'P 1'
#
loop_
_entity.id
_entity.type
_entity.pdbx_description
1 polymer ?
#
loop_
_entity_poly.entity_id
_entity_poly.type
_entity_poly.pdbx_seq_one_letter_code
_entity_poly.pdbx_strand_id
1 'polypeptide(L)'
;MGVARLGRRVLPVTVIGPQKPDAEDAHAHRHDPVEAGPRSLGRPAPCLLFVADTAISEADIAREMQFHRAAKPEQSRAAAARALVVRELLRLEVERLGLGHEAQPVGNEQAEEACIRALLEREVECRVPAEDDCRRYFEQNRARFHAPDRIRLRHILLGAPADDVTGRFDARREGERLIGDLRARPELFADFAMRHSDCPSKDQGGDLGWLQRGQTTPEFDRQVFRLHEGLAAFPVESRWGYHVVHVDAIAPGEPLEFAAVRTRISDYLELQLRQRELQQYLLELQERHGVRGMEHFDA
;
A
#
# COMPACT_ATOMS: atom_id res chain seq x y z
N MET A 1 38.93 -26.12 -9.20
CA MET A 1 37.65 -25.71 -9.84
C MET A 1 36.70 -25.32 -8.72
N GLY A 2 36.61 -24.02 -8.42
CA GLY A 2 35.80 -23.48 -7.33
C GLY A 2 34.40 -23.16 -7.82
N VAL A 3 33.41 -23.79 -7.25
CA VAL A 3 32.00 -23.48 -7.51
C VAL A 3 31.65 -22.27 -6.63
N ALA A 4 31.45 -21.10 -7.26
CA ALA A 4 30.98 -19.90 -6.60
C ALA A 4 29.54 -20.13 -6.12
N ARG A 5 29.33 -20.15 -4.80
CA ARG A 5 28.02 -20.09 -4.18
C ARG A 5 27.46 -18.69 -4.43
N LEU A 6 26.48 -18.60 -5.32
CA LEU A 6 25.61 -17.42 -5.44
C LEU A 6 24.85 -17.24 -4.12
N GLY A 7 25.16 -16.16 -3.43
CA GLY A 7 24.47 -15.75 -2.22
C GLY A 7 22.98 -15.51 -2.51
N ARG A 8 22.12 -16.30 -1.88
CA ARG A 8 20.68 -16.08 -1.86
C ARG A 8 20.42 -14.71 -1.23
N ARG A 9 19.86 -13.77 -1.99
CA ARG A 9 19.26 -12.54 -1.45
C ARG A 9 18.00 -12.94 -0.67
N VAL A 10 18.13 -13.01 0.64
CA VAL A 10 16.98 -13.10 1.54
C VAL A 10 16.30 -11.74 1.53
N LEU A 11 15.11 -11.64 0.93
CA LEU A 11 14.28 -10.47 1.09
C LEU A 11 13.75 -10.45 2.54
N PRO A 12 13.81 -9.31 3.26
CA PRO A 12 13.35 -9.26 4.63
C PRO A 12 11.84 -9.55 4.68
N VAL A 13 11.47 -10.52 5.50
CA VAL A 13 10.09 -10.69 5.94
C VAL A 13 9.82 -9.51 6.86
N THR A 14 9.10 -8.51 6.37
CA THR A 14 8.62 -7.42 7.21
C THR A 14 7.50 -7.98 8.10
N VAL A 15 7.87 -8.58 9.19
CA VAL A 15 6.97 -8.72 10.34
C VAL A 15 6.77 -7.29 10.83
N ILE A 16 5.56 -6.75 10.71
CA ILE A 16 5.22 -5.42 11.20
C ILE A 16 5.31 -5.48 12.73
N GLY A 17 6.49 -5.16 13.26
CA GLY A 17 6.71 -4.89 14.67
C GLY A 17 6.14 -3.51 15.04
N PRO A 18 5.86 -3.25 16.32
CA PRO A 18 5.26 -2.00 16.76
C PRO A 18 6.19 -0.82 16.50
N GLN A 19 5.78 0.10 15.60
CA GLN A 19 6.39 1.42 15.50
C GLN A 19 6.05 2.20 16.78
N LYS A 20 7.07 2.68 17.51
CA LYS A 20 6.90 3.64 18.58
C LYS A 20 6.27 4.92 18.01
N PRO A 21 5.22 5.46 18.64
CA PRO A 21 4.72 6.78 18.29
C PRO A 21 5.74 7.84 18.73
N ASP A 22 6.05 8.79 17.83
CA ASP A 22 6.81 9.99 18.12
C ASP A 22 6.07 10.81 19.18
N ALA A 23 6.82 11.19 20.22
CA ALA A 23 6.33 12.02 21.29
C ALA A 23 6.40 13.50 20.85
N GLU A 24 5.24 14.11 20.58
CA GLU A 24 5.04 15.57 20.76
C GLU A 24 3.53 15.85 20.63
N ASP A 25 2.89 16.11 21.76
CA ASP A 25 1.97 17.20 22.07
C ASP A 25 1.22 16.90 23.37
N ALA A 26 1.83 17.38 24.47
CA ALA A 26 1.21 17.36 25.77
C ALA A 26 0.36 18.63 25.94
N HIS A 27 -0.95 18.56 25.66
CA HIS A 27 -1.91 19.49 26.24
C HIS A 27 -2.52 18.89 27.51
N ALA A 28 -2.09 19.45 28.63
CA ALA A 28 -2.58 19.13 29.95
C ALA A 28 -4.02 19.63 30.15
N HIS A 29 -5.00 18.74 30.12
CA HIS A 29 -6.29 18.97 30.75
C HIS A 29 -6.28 18.37 32.15
N ARG A 30 -6.31 19.25 33.17
CA ARG A 30 -6.55 18.87 34.57
C ARG A 30 -7.99 18.33 34.65
N HIS A 31 -8.13 17.05 34.97
CA HIS A 31 -9.35 16.49 35.49
C HIS A 31 -9.16 16.22 36.99
N ASP A 32 -10.10 16.74 37.76
CA ASP A 32 -10.22 16.47 39.19
C ASP A 32 -10.41 14.97 39.43
N PRO A 33 -9.83 14.41 40.55
CA PRO A 33 -9.96 12.99 40.81
C PRO A 33 -11.39 12.68 41.33
N VAL A 34 -12.19 12.01 40.49
CA VAL A 34 -13.39 11.35 40.96
C VAL A 34 -12.95 10.10 41.70
N GLU A 35 -13.16 10.06 43.01
CA GLU A 35 -12.96 8.87 43.85
C GLU A 35 -13.81 7.70 43.30
N ALA A 36 -13.16 6.80 42.56
CA ALA A 36 -13.77 5.55 42.15
C ALA A 36 -13.61 4.57 43.35
N GLY A 37 -14.72 4.29 44.01
CA GLY A 37 -14.82 3.20 44.97
C GLY A 37 -14.38 1.86 44.36
N PRO A 38 -14.07 0.84 45.19
CA PRO A 38 -13.49 -0.42 44.73
C PRO A 38 -14.40 -1.08 43.70
N ARG A 39 -14.01 -1.02 42.45
CA ARG A 39 -14.67 -1.79 41.38
C ARG A 39 -14.47 -3.25 41.69
N SER A 40 -15.59 -3.97 41.95
CA SER A 40 -15.56 -5.42 42.06
C SER A 40 -14.90 -5.95 40.77
N LEU A 41 -13.80 -6.66 40.94
CA LEU A 41 -13.20 -7.40 39.84
C LEU A 41 -14.24 -8.44 39.39
N GLY A 42 -15.01 -8.10 38.38
CA GLY A 42 -15.94 -9.02 37.74
C GLY A 42 -15.17 -10.27 37.32
N ARG A 43 -15.83 -11.41 37.42
CA ARG A 43 -15.29 -12.69 36.94
C ARG A 43 -14.70 -12.46 35.53
N PRO A 44 -13.44 -12.83 35.28
CA PRO A 44 -12.86 -12.64 33.94
C PRO A 44 -13.79 -13.27 32.91
N ALA A 45 -14.01 -12.56 31.79
CA ALA A 45 -14.81 -13.09 30.69
C ALA A 45 -14.26 -14.47 30.26
N PRO A 46 -15.14 -15.44 29.98
CA PRO A 46 -14.67 -16.76 29.58
C PRO A 46 -13.80 -16.62 28.33
N CYS A 47 -12.63 -17.24 28.39
CA CYS A 47 -11.76 -17.32 27.23
C CYS A 47 -12.41 -18.23 26.18
N LEU A 48 -12.66 -17.70 24.99
CA LEU A 48 -13.33 -18.42 23.91
C LEU A 48 -12.35 -18.96 22.85
N LEU A 49 -11.11 -18.51 22.86
CA LEU A 49 -10.11 -18.85 21.85
C LEU A 49 -8.94 -19.62 22.45
N PHE A 50 -8.64 -20.77 21.89
CA PHE A 50 -7.56 -21.65 22.34
C PHE A 50 -6.73 -22.15 21.16
N VAL A 51 -5.41 -22.24 21.39
CA VAL A 51 -4.48 -22.94 20.52
C VAL A 51 -3.83 -24.04 21.36
N ALA A 52 -4.05 -25.30 21.02
CA ALA A 52 -3.77 -26.42 21.90
C ALA A 52 -4.38 -26.20 23.32
N ASP A 53 -3.54 -26.16 24.34
CA ASP A 53 -3.94 -25.87 25.73
C ASP A 53 -3.75 -24.40 26.14
N THR A 54 -3.22 -23.56 25.25
CA THR A 54 -2.99 -22.14 25.51
C THR A 54 -4.26 -21.35 25.24
N ALA A 55 -4.75 -20.66 26.27
CA ALA A 55 -5.90 -19.77 26.17
C ALA A 55 -5.45 -18.37 25.70
N ILE A 56 -6.08 -17.84 24.65
CA ILE A 56 -5.90 -16.46 24.18
C ILE A 56 -7.02 -15.62 24.80
N SER A 57 -6.67 -14.70 25.69
CA SER A 57 -7.67 -13.92 26.43
C SER A 57 -8.20 -12.73 25.63
N GLU A 58 -9.41 -12.26 25.97
CA GLU A 58 -9.98 -11.02 25.39
C GLU A 58 -9.06 -9.80 25.66
N ALA A 59 -8.33 -9.81 26.78
CA ALA A 59 -7.36 -8.75 27.07
C ALA A 59 -6.16 -8.76 26.12
N ASP A 60 -5.72 -9.95 25.68
CA ASP A 60 -4.65 -10.09 24.70
C ASP A 60 -5.14 -9.62 23.32
N ILE A 61 -6.34 -10.03 22.92
CA ILE A 61 -6.97 -9.58 21.67
C ILE A 61 -7.13 -8.07 21.66
N ALA A 62 -7.63 -7.47 22.75
CA ALA A 62 -7.80 -6.02 22.84
C ALA A 62 -6.45 -5.27 22.73
N ARG A 63 -5.39 -5.81 23.30
CA ARG A 63 -4.03 -5.23 23.14
C ARG A 63 -3.51 -5.36 21.71
N GLU A 64 -3.76 -6.48 21.05
CA GLU A 64 -3.31 -6.73 19.68
C GLU A 64 -4.09 -5.87 18.67
N MET A 65 -5.37 -5.52 18.94
CA MET A 65 -6.21 -4.70 18.05
C MET A 65 -5.59 -3.35 17.68
N GLN A 66 -4.74 -2.76 18.53
CA GLN A 66 -4.06 -1.48 18.24
C GLN A 66 -3.19 -1.54 16.97
N PHE A 67 -2.72 -2.75 16.60
CA PHE A 67 -1.90 -2.99 15.41
C PHE A 67 -2.72 -3.34 14.16
N HIS A 68 -4.01 -3.59 14.32
CA HIS A 68 -4.91 -4.06 13.25
C HIS A 68 -6.04 -3.06 12.99
N ARG A 69 -5.73 -1.95 12.31
CA ARG A 69 -6.73 -0.92 11.98
C ARG A 69 -7.63 -1.40 10.85
N ALA A 70 -8.93 -1.36 11.06
CA ALA A 70 -9.96 -1.66 10.06
C ALA A 70 -11.10 -0.65 10.14
N ALA A 71 -11.98 -0.65 9.13
CA ALA A 71 -13.12 0.25 9.08
C ALA A 71 -14.15 -0.04 10.18
N LYS A 72 -14.21 -1.29 10.67
CA LYS A 72 -15.11 -1.73 11.72
C LYS A 72 -14.34 -2.40 12.86
N PRO A 73 -14.71 -2.16 14.14
CA PRO A 73 -14.03 -2.77 15.29
C PRO A 73 -14.02 -4.31 15.26
N GLU A 74 -15.09 -4.94 14.75
CA GLU A 74 -15.19 -6.40 14.64
C GLU A 74 -14.10 -6.96 13.70
N GLN A 75 -13.81 -6.27 12.61
CA GLN A 75 -12.74 -6.65 11.68
C GLN A 75 -11.36 -6.53 12.31
N SER A 76 -11.12 -5.47 13.09
CA SER A 76 -9.87 -5.31 13.85
C SER A 76 -9.73 -6.43 14.90
N ARG A 77 -10.82 -6.78 15.59
CA ARG A 77 -10.85 -7.85 16.59
C ARG A 77 -10.56 -9.22 15.93
N ALA A 78 -11.21 -9.52 14.81
CA ALA A 78 -10.97 -10.75 14.06
C ALA A 78 -9.54 -10.85 13.53
N ALA A 79 -8.97 -9.76 13.03
CA ALA A 79 -7.58 -9.71 12.58
C ALA A 79 -6.59 -9.92 13.73
N ALA A 80 -6.83 -9.29 14.89
CA ALA A 80 -6.03 -9.47 16.10
C ALA A 80 -6.08 -10.91 16.63
N ALA A 81 -7.28 -11.51 16.68
CA ALA A 81 -7.44 -12.90 17.10
C ALA A 81 -6.65 -13.86 16.19
N ARG A 82 -6.76 -13.69 14.86
CA ARG A 82 -6.00 -14.49 13.87
C ARG A 82 -4.48 -14.31 14.04
N ALA A 83 -4.01 -13.07 14.26
CA ALA A 83 -2.58 -12.81 14.46
C ALA A 83 -2.04 -13.52 15.71
N LEU A 84 -2.79 -13.50 16.82
CA LEU A 84 -2.41 -14.21 18.05
C LEU A 84 -2.41 -15.73 17.88
N VAL A 85 -3.40 -16.28 17.16
CA VAL A 85 -3.43 -17.72 16.83
C VAL A 85 -2.19 -18.10 16.01
N VAL A 86 -1.88 -17.36 14.96
CA VAL A 86 -0.70 -17.63 14.12
C VAL A 86 0.58 -17.55 14.94
N ARG A 87 0.73 -16.53 15.77
CA ARG A 87 1.90 -16.39 16.65
C ARG A 87 2.08 -17.59 17.57
N GLU A 88 1.01 -18.04 18.21
CA GLU A 88 1.06 -19.18 19.12
C GLU A 88 1.33 -20.50 18.40
N LEU A 89 0.74 -20.73 17.22
CA LEU A 89 1.03 -21.91 16.39
C LEU A 89 2.51 -21.97 16.01
N LEU A 90 3.08 -20.85 15.57
CA LEU A 90 4.51 -20.78 15.21
C LEU A 90 5.40 -20.99 16.44
N ARG A 91 5.04 -20.42 17.59
CA ARG A 91 5.76 -20.62 18.84
C ARG A 91 5.79 -22.10 19.25
N LEU A 92 4.64 -22.77 19.22
CA LEU A 92 4.55 -24.21 19.54
C LEU A 92 5.39 -25.07 18.58
N GLU A 93 5.44 -24.68 17.32
CA GLU A 93 6.21 -25.42 16.32
C GLU A 93 7.72 -25.17 16.48
N VAL A 94 8.14 -23.95 16.80
CA VAL A 94 9.54 -23.64 17.19
C VAL A 94 9.98 -24.48 18.38
N GLU A 95 9.14 -24.63 19.40
CA GLU A 95 9.42 -25.49 20.56
C GLU A 95 9.50 -26.96 20.18
N ARG A 96 8.52 -27.45 19.40
CA ARG A 96 8.47 -28.85 18.94
C ARG A 96 9.72 -29.25 18.16
N LEU A 97 10.25 -28.35 17.34
CA LEU A 97 11.42 -28.58 16.49
C LEU A 97 12.76 -28.21 17.20
N GLY A 98 12.72 -27.65 18.39
CA GLY A 98 13.91 -27.27 19.18
C GLY A 98 14.71 -26.10 18.60
N LEU A 99 14.08 -25.23 17.78
CA LEU A 99 14.78 -24.16 17.06
C LEU A 99 15.21 -22.97 17.94
N GLY A 100 14.73 -22.89 19.19
CA GLY A 100 15.01 -21.78 20.08
C GLY A 100 16.49 -21.57 20.41
N HIS A 101 17.33 -22.59 20.22
CA HIS A 101 18.78 -22.53 20.50
C HIS A 101 19.63 -22.36 19.22
N GLU A 102 19.07 -22.55 18.06
CA GLU A 102 19.80 -22.56 16.78
C GLU A 102 19.70 -21.22 16.02
N ALA A 103 18.62 -20.48 16.24
CA ALA A 103 18.33 -19.24 15.52
C ALA A 103 19.15 -18.07 16.10
N GLN A 104 20.02 -17.49 15.26
CA GLN A 104 20.77 -16.29 15.62
C GLN A 104 20.03 -15.04 15.04
N PRO A 105 19.72 -14.03 15.88
CA PRO A 105 19.15 -12.78 15.41
C PRO A 105 20.06 -12.06 14.40
N VAL A 106 19.46 -11.45 13.37
CA VAL A 106 20.16 -10.68 12.33
C VAL A 106 19.75 -9.22 12.42
N GLY A 107 20.72 -8.33 12.58
CA GLY A 107 20.46 -6.89 12.73
C GLY A 107 19.70 -6.55 14.01
N ASN A 108 18.52 -5.92 13.88
CA ASN A 108 17.66 -5.54 15.01
C ASN A 108 16.56 -6.58 15.32
N GLU A 109 16.66 -7.76 14.75
CA GLU A 109 15.69 -8.85 14.94
C GLU A 109 15.66 -9.32 16.39
N GLN A 110 14.48 -9.58 16.94
CA GLN A 110 14.31 -10.18 18.24
C GLN A 110 14.57 -11.70 18.18
N ALA A 111 14.90 -12.31 19.31
CA ALA A 111 15.16 -13.76 19.35
C ALA A 111 13.96 -14.59 18.87
N GLU A 112 12.74 -14.18 19.20
CA GLU A 112 11.50 -14.83 18.73
C GLU A 112 11.35 -14.72 17.20
N GLU A 113 11.62 -13.55 16.65
CA GLU A 113 11.57 -13.32 15.19
C GLU A 113 12.60 -14.19 14.46
N ALA A 114 13.82 -14.31 15.03
CA ALA A 114 14.86 -15.18 14.49
C ALA A 114 14.42 -16.66 14.46
N CYS A 115 13.76 -17.13 15.51
CA CYS A 115 13.23 -18.50 15.58
C CYS A 115 12.13 -18.72 14.55
N ILE A 116 11.21 -17.77 14.39
CA ILE A 116 10.13 -17.84 13.37
C ILE A 116 10.75 -17.83 11.97
N ARG A 117 11.72 -16.98 11.70
CA ARG A 117 12.42 -16.97 10.41
C ARG A 117 13.07 -18.31 10.12
N ALA A 118 13.82 -18.87 11.07
CA ALA A 118 14.46 -20.17 10.92
C ALA A 118 13.44 -21.31 10.68
N LEU A 119 12.30 -21.27 11.38
CA LEU A 119 11.19 -22.18 11.17
C LEU A 119 10.65 -22.10 9.74
N LEU A 120 10.34 -20.88 9.27
CA LEU A 120 9.79 -20.68 7.93
C LEU A 120 10.80 -21.02 6.81
N GLU A 121 12.08 -20.72 7.01
CA GLU A 121 13.14 -21.11 6.08
C GLU A 121 13.30 -22.64 5.97
N ARG A 122 13.02 -23.36 7.04
CA ARG A 122 13.11 -24.84 7.09
C ARG A 122 11.88 -25.52 6.54
N GLU A 123 10.68 -25.08 6.93
CA GLU A 123 9.43 -25.80 6.69
C GLU A 123 8.66 -25.26 5.45
N VAL A 124 8.86 -24.00 5.07
CA VAL A 124 8.19 -23.40 3.92
C VAL A 124 9.13 -23.36 2.72
N GLU A 125 8.93 -24.29 1.78
CA GLU A 125 9.75 -24.39 0.59
C GLU A 125 9.45 -23.24 -0.38
N CYS A 126 10.41 -22.33 -0.56
CA CYS A 126 10.30 -21.26 -1.56
C CYS A 126 10.78 -21.78 -2.92
N ARG A 127 9.84 -22.18 -3.78
CA ARG A 127 10.15 -22.59 -5.15
C ARG A 127 10.26 -21.35 -6.04
N VAL A 128 11.34 -21.29 -6.82
CA VAL A 128 11.45 -20.30 -7.90
C VAL A 128 10.56 -20.75 -9.05
N PRO A 129 9.68 -19.88 -9.59
CA PRO A 129 8.84 -20.22 -10.72
C PRO A 129 9.68 -20.64 -11.93
N ALA A 130 9.27 -21.67 -12.64
CA ALA A 130 9.90 -22.06 -13.90
C ALA A 130 9.62 -21.01 -14.99
N GLU A 131 10.51 -20.90 -15.98
CA GLU A 131 10.31 -19.95 -17.08
C GLU A 131 8.99 -20.21 -17.83
N ASP A 132 8.58 -21.47 -17.96
CA ASP A 132 7.32 -21.83 -18.59
C ASP A 132 6.09 -21.33 -17.83
N ASP A 133 6.17 -21.27 -16.48
CA ASP A 133 5.10 -20.69 -15.65
C ASP A 133 5.01 -19.18 -15.86
N CYS A 134 6.17 -18.51 -15.92
CA CYS A 134 6.24 -17.07 -16.20
C CYS A 134 5.71 -16.77 -17.61
N ARG A 135 6.04 -17.57 -18.61
CA ARG A 135 5.56 -17.41 -19.98
C ARG A 135 4.06 -17.63 -20.09
N ARG A 136 3.55 -18.66 -19.43
CA ARG A 136 2.11 -18.96 -19.36
C ARG A 136 1.34 -17.81 -18.70
N TYR A 137 1.85 -17.29 -17.59
CA TYR A 137 1.25 -16.13 -16.92
C TYR A 137 1.23 -14.89 -17.82
N PHE A 138 2.34 -14.62 -18.51
CA PHE A 138 2.42 -13.54 -19.49
C PHE A 138 1.38 -13.67 -20.60
N GLU A 139 1.26 -14.84 -21.24
CA GLU A 139 0.29 -15.07 -22.30
C GLU A 139 -1.17 -14.88 -21.84
N GLN A 140 -1.50 -15.38 -20.65
CA GLN A 140 -2.85 -15.24 -20.09
C GLN A 140 -3.18 -13.79 -19.65
N ASN A 141 -2.16 -12.95 -19.47
CA ASN A 141 -2.31 -11.59 -18.94
C ASN A 141 -1.72 -10.51 -19.86
N ARG A 142 -1.56 -10.78 -21.16
CA ARG A 142 -0.93 -9.84 -22.13
C ARG A 142 -1.48 -8.43 -22.05
N ALA A 143 -2.79 -8.27 -21.87
CA ALA A 143 -3.45 -6.98 -21.71
C ALA A 143 -2.98 -6.15 -20.49
N ARG A 144 -2.24 -6.74 -19.56
CA ARG A 144 -1.69 -6.05 -18.38
C ARG A 144 -0.25 -5.58 -18.58
N PHE A 145 0.40 -6.03 -19.66
CA PHE A 145 1.81 -5.76 -19.94
C PHE A 145 1.97 -4.78 -21.09
N HIS A 146 1.73 -3.50 -20.78
CA HIS A 146 1.96 -2.38 -21.69
C HIS A 146 2.90 -1.38 -21.01
N ALA A 147 3.63 -0.65 -21.83
CA ALA A 147 4.30 0.56 -21.37
C ALA A 147 3.25 1.56 -20.83
N PRO A 148 3.60 2.47 -19.94
CA PRO A 148 2.66 3.49 -19.50
C PRO A 148 2.20 4.36 -20.65
N ASP A 149 0.89 4.67 -20.66
CA ASP A 149 0.36 5.69 -21.54
C ASP A 149 1.10 7.01 -21.34
N ARG A 150 1.30 7.73 -22.43
CA ARG A 150 1.90 9.06 -22.42
C ARG A 150 0.90 10.07 -22.97
N ILE A 151 0.89 11.25 -22.36
CA ILE A 151 0.08 12.36 -22.81
C ILE A 151 0.98 13.57 -23.02
N ARG A 152 0.85 14.23 -24.15
CA ARG A 152 1.47 15.54 -24.38
C ARG A 152 0.43 16.60 -24.20
N LEU A 153 0.73 17.60 -23.38
CA LEU A 153 -0.22 18.65 -23.08
C LEU A 153 0.45 20.00 -22.81
N ARG A 154 -0.33 21.02 -23.01
CA ARG A 154 -0.06 22.40 -22.54
C ARG A 154 -1.02 22.76 -21.44
N HIS A 155 -0.59 23.61 -20.52
CA HIS A 155 -1.46 24.09 -19.44
C HIS A 155 -1.27 25.57 -19.11
N ILE A 156 -2.29 26.14 -18.47
CA ILE A 156 -2.28 27.46 -17.83
C ILE A 156 -2.61 27.21 -16.38
N LEU A 157 -1.65 27.43 -15.46
CA LEU A 157 -1.87 27.28 -14.03
C LEU A 157 -2.41 28.59 -13.46
N LEU A 158 -3.57 28.52 -12.82
CA LEU A 158 -4.16 29.60 -12.02
C LEU A 158 -3.91 29.22 -10.55
N GLY A 159 -2.88 29.83 -9.98
CA GLY A 159 -2.37 29.50 -8.66
C GLY A 159 -3.38 29.85 -7.55
N ALA A 160 -3.69 28.85 -6.72
CA ALA A 160 -4.52 29.05 -5.53
C ALA A 160 -4.19 27.95 -4.53
N PRO A 161 -3.59 28.26 -3.37
CA PRO A 161 -3.28 27.31 -2.32
C PRO A 161 -4.51 26.53 -1.83
N ALA A 162 -4.30 25.33 -1.32
CA ALA A 162 -5.41 24.43 -0.95
C ALA A 162 -6.28 24.98 0.21
N ASP A 163 -5.73 25.82 1.05
CA ASP A 163 -6.35 26.49 2.20
C ASP A 163 -7.04 27.82 1.85
N ASP A 164 -6.78 28.40 0.66
CA ASP A 164 -7.44 29.62 0.19
C ASP A 164 -8.73 29.29 -0.57
N VAL A 165 -9.83 29.12 0.15
CA VAL A 165 -11.15 28.80 -0.43
C VAL A 165 -11.63 29.84 -1.44
N THR A 166 -11.43 31.13 -1.15
CA THR A 166 -11.86 32.22 -2.03
C THR A 166 -11.03 32.29 -3.29
N GLY A 167 -9.70 32.25 -3.16
CA GLY A 167 -8.78 32.23 -4.29
C GLY A 167 -9.01 31.01 -5.19
N ARG A 168 -9.32 29.84 -4.62
CA ARG A 168 -9.67 28.64 -5.40
C ARG A 168 -10.97 28.82 -6.19
N PHE A 169 -11.97 29.45 -5.60
CA PHE A 169 -13.22 29.76 -6.32
C PHE A 169 -12.96 30.70 -7.49
N ASP A 170 -12.18 31.75 -7.27
CA ASP A 170 -11.85 32.76 -8.30
C ASP A 170 -10.97 32.14 -9.40
N ALA A 171 -9.96 31.34 -9.05
CA ALA A 171 -9.11 30.64 -10.00
C ALA A 171 -9.93 29.68 -10.88
N ARG A 172 -10.88 28.97 -10.29
CA ARG A 172 -11.78 28.09 -11.07
C ARG A 172 -12.63 28.89 -12.06
N ARG A 173 -13.26 29.99 -11.60
CA ARG A 173 -14.07 30.85 -12.48
C ARG A 173 -13.26 31.44 -13.62
N GLU A 174 -12.05 31.91 -13.31
CA GLU A 174 -11.13 32.43 -14.31
C GLU A 174 -10.74 31.32 -15.32
N GLY A 175 -10.47 30.12 -14.87
CA GLY A 175 -10.21 28.97 -15.73
C GLY A 175 -11.40 28.66 -16.67
N GLU A 176 -12.62 28.68 -16.15
CA GLU A 176 -13.85 28.50 -16.96
C GLU A 176 -13.99 29.60 -18.01
N ARG A 177 -13.70 30.88 -17.65
CA ARG A 177 -13.70 31.99 -18.58
C ARG A 177 -12.65 31.80 -19.68
N LEU A 178 -11.40 31.48 -19.32
CA LEU A 178 -10.32 31.26 -20.28
C LEU A 178 -10.63 30.09 -21.24
N ILE A 179 -11.25 29.02 -20.76
CA ILE A 179 -11.72 27.93 -21.59
C ILE A 179 -12.76 28.42 -22.61
N GLY A 180 -13.69 29.26 -22.17
CA GLY A 180 -14.68 29.87 -23.05
C GLY A 180 -14.03 30.68 -24.19
N ASP A 181 -13.06 31.52 -23.87
CA ASP A 181 -12.33 32.33 -24.83
C ASP A 181 -11.48 31.48 -25.80
N LEU A 182 -10.81 30.43 -25.28
CA LEU A 182 -9.95 29.52 -26.04
C LEU A 182 -10.73 28.56 -26.94
N ARG A 183 -12.00 28.26 -26.63
CA ARG A 183 -12.87 27.51 -27.57
C ARG A 183 -13.12 28.26 -28.87
N ALA A 184 -13.22 29.59 -28.80
CA ALA A 184 -13.41 30.43 -29.98
C ALA A 184 -12.10 30.70 -30.73
N ARG A 185 -10.96 30.68 -30.01
CA ARG A 185 -9.64 31.07 -30.54
C ARG A 185 -8.53 30.16 -29.97
N PRO A 186 -8.47 28.87 -30.32
CA PRO A 186 -7.53 27.90 -29.75
C PRO A 186 -6.06 28.25 -30.06
N GLU A 187 -5.80 28.98 -31.14
CA GLU A 187 -4.46 29.43 -31.52
C GLU A 187 -3.84 30.39 -30.50
N LEU A 188 -4.64 31.06 -29.68
CA LEU A 188 -4.16 31.98 -28.64
C LEU A 188 -3.73 31.31 -27.35
N PHE A 189 -3.68 29.97 -27.27
CA PHE A 189 -3.34 29.26 -26.03
C PHE A 189 -1.98 29.71 -25.46
N ALA A 190 -0.96 29.83 -26.29
CA ALA A 190 0.37 30.27 -25.88
C ALA A 190 0.37 31.70 -25.32
N ASP A 191 -0.37 32.62 -25.96
CA ASP A 191 -0.52 34.01 -25.49
C ASP A 191 -1.24 34.07 -24.14
N PHE A 192 -2.26 33.23 -23.95
CA PHE A 192 -2.99 33.10 -22.69
C PHE A 192 -2.09 32.51 -21.59
N ALA A 193 -1.29 31.48 -21.91
CA ALA A 193 -0.34 30.91 -20.98
C ALA A 193 0.67 31.96 -20.50
N MET A 194 1.23 32.76 -21.40
CA MET A 194 2.16 33.81 -21.09
C MET A 194 1.56 34.86 -20.15
N ARG A 195 0.28 35.21 -20.34
CA ARG A 195 -0.37 36.32 -19.59
C ARG A 195 -0.98 35.86 -18.27
N HIS A 196 -1.49 34.65 -18.19
CA HIS A 196 -2.32 34.17 -17.07
C HIS A 196 -1.71 33.02 -16.27
N SER A 197 -0.68 32.36 -16.78
CA SER A 197 -0.14 31.20 -16.07
C SER A 197 0.87 31.59 -14.98
N ASP A 198 0.71 30.99 -13.80
CA ASP A 198 1.67 31.07 -12.70
C ASP A 198 2.78 29.99 -12.81
N CYS A 199 2.66 29.08 -13.79
CA CYS A 199 3.69 28.08 -14.04
C CYS A 199 4.84 28.63 -14.88
N PRO A 200 6.11 28.29 -14.57
CA PRO A 200 7.25 28.66 -15.41
C PRO A 200 7.16 28.21 -16.87
N SER A 201 6.39 27.16 -17.17
CA SER A 201 6.15 26.69 -18.55
C SER A 201 5.47 27.75 -19.43
N LYS A 202 4.93 28.84 -18.87
CA LYS A 202 4.33 29.94 -19.61
C LYS A 202 5.25 30.52 -20.69
N ASP A 203 6.55 30.58 -20.41
CA ASP A 203 7.56 31.09 -21.34
C ASP A 203 7.71 30.21 -22.59
N GLN A 204 7.19 28.97 -22.54
CA GLN A 204 7.12 28.00 -23.61
C GLN A 204 5.67 27.74 -24.06
N GLY A 205 4.78 28.73 -23.89
CA GLY A 205 3.37 28.61 -24.25
C GLY A 205 2.58 27.59 -23.42
N GLY A 206 3.06 27.27 -22.21
CA GLY A 206 2.46 26.31 -21.30
C GLY A 206 2.82 24.84 -21.58
N ASP A 207 3.73 24.55 -22.52
CA ASP A 207 4.10 23.16 -22.89
C ASP A 207 4.75 22.42 -21.72
N LEU A 208 4.20 21.26 -21.35
CA LEU A 208 4.78 20.33 -20.38
C LEU A 208 5.44 19.12 -21.04
N GLY A 209 5.41 19.05 -22.37
CA GLY A 209 5.94 17.91 -23.12
C GLY A 209 5.14 16.62 -22.89
N TRP A 210 5.81 15.49 -23.10
CA TRP A 210 5.25 14.17 -22.85
C TRP A 210 5.34 13.80 -21.38
N LEU A 211 4.19 13.53 -20.77
CA LEU A 211 4.03 13.09 -19.40
C LEU A 211 3.62 11.62 -19.33
N GLN A 212 4.11 10.93 -18.31
CA GLN A 212 3.66 9.59 -17.90
C GLN A 212 2.92 9.69 -16.56
N ARG A 213 2.09 8.70 -16.25
CA ARG A 213 1.44 8.61 -14.95
C ARG A 213 2.47 8.61 -13.83
N GLY A 214 2.21 9.37 -12.78
CA GLY A 214 3.10 9.50 -11.62
C GLY A 214 4.17 10.59 -11.72
N GLN A 215 4.25 11.30 -12.84
CA GLN A 215 5.21 12.42 -13.02
C GLN A 215 4.66 13.76 -12.53
N THR A 216 3.36 13.85 -12.25
CA THR A 216 2.71 15.05 -11.71
C THR A 216 2.02 14.77 -10.37
N THR A 217 1.25 15.74 -9.86
CA THR A 217 0.51 15.50 -8.62
C THR A 217 -0.60 14.47 -8.84
N PRO A 218 -0.91 13.60 -7.86
CA PRO A 218 -1.90 12.55 -8.04
C PRO A 218 -3.29 13.04 -8.45
N GLU A 219 -3.67 14.25 -8.01
CA GLU A 219 -4.96 14.88 -8.34
C GLU A 219 -5.00 15.31 -9.81
N PHE A 220 -3.92 15.90 -10.31
CA PHE A 220 -3.78 16.32 -11.69
C PHE A 220 -3.70 15.11 -12.62
N ASP A 221 -2.83 14.15 -12.29
CA ASP A 221 -2.64 12.88 -13.02
C ASP A 221 -3.96 12.15 -13.26
N ARG A 222 -4.76 11.96 -12.21
CA ARG A 222 -6.05 11.24 -12.30
C ARG A 222 -7.04 11.89 -13.26
N GLN A 223 -6.94 13.20 -13.44
CA GLN A 223 -7.85 13.95 -14.31
C GLN A 223 -7.32 14.01 -15.74
N VAL A 224 -6.05 14.40 -15.95
CA VAL A 224 -5.50 14.60 -17.30
C VAL A 224 -5.47 13.33 -18.14
N PHE A 225 -5.17 12.17 -17.52
CA PHE A 225 -5.17 10.87 -18.20
C PHE A 225 -6.57 10.30 -18.47
N ARG A 226 -7.63 11.07 -18.22
CA ARG A 226 -9.02 10.79 -18.64
C ARG A 226 -9.50 11.73 -19.74
N LEU A 227 -8.70 12.74 -20.08
CA LEU A 227 -9.03 13.68 -21.13
C LEU A 227 -8.82 13.05 -22.52
N HIS A 228 -9.47 13.64 -23.49
CA HIS A 228 -9.25 13.39 -24.91
C HIS A 228 -8.39 14.52 -25.49
N GLU A 229 -7.88 14.32 -26.70
CA GLU A 229 -7.16 15.36 -27.43
C GLU A 229 -8.02 16.61 -27.60
N GLY A 230 -7.40 17.77 -27.47
CA GLY A 230 -8.04 19.07 -27.53
C GLY A 230 -8.12 19.81 -26.18
N LEU A 231 -8.89 20.87 -26.15
CA LEU A 231 -9.10 21.70 -24.97
C LEU A 231 -10.04 21.02 -23.97
N ALA A 232 -9.60 20.88 -22.71
CA ALA A 232 -10.41 20.34 -21.63
C ALA A 232 -11.70 21.16 -21.45
N ALA A 233 -12.81 20.47 -21.17
CA ALA A 233 -14.10 21.11 -21.00
C ALA A 233 -14.22 21.95 -19.73
N PHE A 234 -13.44 21.57 -18.70
CA PHE A 234 -13.43 22.18 -17.37
C PHE A 234 -12.00 22.34 -16.84
N PRO A 235 -11.73 23.32 -15.95
CA PRO A 235 -10.44 23.42 -15.28
C PRO A 235 -10.11 22.16 -14.50
N VAL A 236 -8.88 21.69 -14.63
CA VAL A 236 -8.34 20.54 -13.91
C VAL A 236 -7.80 20.99 -12.55
N GLU A 237 -8.22 20.35 -11.49
CA GLU A 237 -7.82 20.69 -10.13
C GLU A 237 -6.51 20.01 -9.71
N SER A 238 -5.66 20.75 -8.97
CA SER A 238 -4.49 20.23 -8.26
C SER A 238 -4.31 20.92 -6.91
N ARG A 239 -3.31 20.47 -6.13
CA ARG A 239 -2.91 21.18 -4.89
C ARG A 239 -2.42 22.61 -5.12
N TRP A 240 -1.98 22.93 -6.32
CA TRP A 240 -1.42 24.24 -6.68
C TRP A 240 -2.48 25.24 -7.16
N GLY A 241 -3.67 24.78 -7.50
CA GLY A 241 -4.75 25.59 -8.06
C GLY A 241 -5.52 24.86 -9.14
N TYR A 242 -5.98 25.61 -10.12
CA TYR A 242 -6.71 25.11 -11.28
C TYR A 242 -5.91 25.28 -12.57
N HIS A 243 -6.04 24.32 -13.47
CA HIS A 243 -5.32 24.33 -14.73
C HIS A 243 -6.29 24.31 -15.90
N VAL A 244 -6.13 25.24 -16.82
CA VAL A 244 -6.70 25.11 -18.17
C VAL A 244 -5.75 24.21 -18.96
N VAL A 245 -6.25 23.09 -19.46
CA VAL A 245 -5.43 22.06 -20.11
C VAL A 245 -5.84 21.90 -21.57
N HIS A 246 -4.85 21.83 -22.45
CA HIS A 246 -5.00 21.39 -23.83
C HIS A 246 -4.14 20.17 -24.07
N VAL A 247 -4.78 19.06 -24.44
CA VAL A 247 -4.10 17.82 -24.79
C VAL A 247 -3.73 17.88 -26.28
N ASP A 248 -2.43 17.86 -26.55
CA ASP A 248 -1.91 17.91 -27.92
C ASP A 248 -1.84 16.55 -28.58
N ALA A 249 -1.53 15.48 -27.80
CA ALA A 249 -1.49 14.10 -28.28
C ALA A 249 -1.57 13.10 -27.12
N ILE A 250 -2.13 11.94 -27.42
CA ILE A 250 -2.17 10.77 -26.51
C ILE A 250 -1.46 9.62 -27.21
N ALA A 251 -0.44 9.06 -26.56
CA ALA A 251 0.25 7.86 -27.01
C ALA A 251 -0.06 6.71 -26.05
N PRO A 252 -0.92 5.77 -26.42
CA PRO A 252 -1.16 4.58 -25.62
C PRO A 252 0.14 3.79 -25.46
N GLY A 253 0.27 3.13 -24.32
CA GLY A 253 1.44 2.32 -24.03
C GLY A 253 1.53 1.13 -25.00
N GLU A 254 2.68 0.93 -25.60
CA GLU A 254 2.93 -0.22 -26.47
C GLU A 254 2.97 -1.51 -25.66
N PRO A 255 2.53 -2.66 -26.22
CA PRO A 255 2.68 -3.96 -25.60
C PRO A 255 4.16 -4.24 -25.27
N LEU A 256 4.42 -4.72 -24.07
CA LEU A 256 5.77 -5.12 -23.66
C LEU A 256 6.01 -6.58 -24.04
N GLU A 257 7.20 -6.87 -24.53
CA GLU A 257 7.65 -8.23 -24.78
C GLU A 257 7.94 -8.98 -23.48
N PHE A 258 7.79 -10.31 -23.50
CA PHE A 258 8.04 -11.17 -22.35
C PHE A 258 9.40 -10.90 -21.69
N ALA A 259 10.46 -10.74 -22.49
CA ALA A 259 11.81 -10.49 -21.99
C ALA A 259 11.91 -9.25 -21.09
N ALA A 260 11.15 -8.18 -21.41
CA ALA A 260 11.14 -6.93 -20.64
C ALA A 260 10.43 -7.07 -19.29
N VAL A 261 9.52 -8.04 -19.13
CA VAL A 261 8.69 -8.20 -17.94
C VAL A 261 8.96 -9.49 -17.17
N ARG A 262 9.82 -10.36 -17.69
CA ARG A 262 10.11 -11.70 -17.13
C ARG A 262 10.46 -11.66 -15.64
N THR A 263 11.39 -10.81 -15.25
CA THR A 263 11.83 -10.69 -13.85
C THR A 263 10.66 -10.27 -12.96
N ARG A 264 9.90 -9.25 -13.37
CA ARG A 264 8.71 -8.79 -12.63
C ARG A 264 7.64 -9.88 -12.48
N ILE A 265 7.46 -10.71 -13.50
CA ILE A 265 6.52 -11.84 -13.45
C ILE A 265 7.06 -12.91 -12.52
N SER A 266 8.35 -13.25 -12.61
CA SER A 266 8.99 -14.23 -11.72
C SER A 266 8.86 -13.82 -10.26
N ASP A 267 9.21 -12.58 -9.92
CA ASP A 267 9.10 -12.06 -8.55
C ASP A 267 7.65 -12.10 -8.04
N TYR A 268 6.68 -11.75 -8.90
CA TYR A 268 5.26 -11.82 -8.56
C TYR A 268 4.80 -13.26 -8.30
N LEU A 269 5.14 -14.20 -9.17
CA LEU A 269 4.77 -15.61 -9.02
C LEU A 269 5.47 -16.25 -7.82
N GLU A 270 6.74 -15.92 -7.56
CA GLU A 270 7.46 -16.38 -6.37
C GLU A 270 6.76 -15.92 -5.10
N LEU A 271 6.35 -14.65 -5.01
CA LEU A 271 5.58 -14.14 -3.88
C LEU A 271 4.25 -14.88 -3.71
N GLN A 272 3.54 -15.15 -4.81
CA GLN A 272 2.27 -15.89 -4.77
C GLN A 272 2.46 -17.34 -4.32
N LEU A 273 3.49 -18.02 -4.80
CA LEU A 273 3.83 -19.38 -4.36
C LEU A 273 4.16 -19.39 -2.88
N ARG A 274 5.04 -18.49 -2.44
CA ARG A 274 5.41 -18.37 -1.03
C ARG A 274 4.21 -18.11 -0.11
N GLN A 275 3.29 -17.24 -0.52
CA GLN A 275 2.07 -16.98 0.25
C GLN A 275 1.19 -18.25 0.34
N ARG A 276 1.06 -19.00 -0.74
CA ARG A 276 0.29 -20.26 -0.77
C ARG A 276 0.92 -21.31 0.13
N GLU A 277 2.23 -21.53 0.01
CA GLU A 277 2.95 -22.50 0.85
C GLU A 277 2.85 -22.13 2.34
N LEU A 278 2.98 -20.84 2.67
CA LEU A 278 2.79 -20.37 4.04
C LEU A 278 1.36 -20.61 4.55
N GLN A 279 0.35 -20.32 3.72
CA GLN A 279 -1.05 -20.58 4.10
C GLN A 279 -1.30 -22.08 4.32
N GLN A 280 -0.77 -22.92 3.43
CA GLN A 280 -0.87 -24.36 3.56
C GLN A 280 -0.20 -24.85 4.86
N TYR A 281 0.99 -24.37 5.13
CA TYR A 281 1.73 -24.71 6.36
C TYR A 281 0.95 -24.28 7.63
N LEU A 282 0.38 -23.08 7.64
CA LEU A 282 -0.45 -22.62 8.78
C LEU A 282 -1.70 -23.49 8.98
N LEU A 283 -2.34 -23.98 7.90
CA LEU A 283 -3.44 -24.92 8.01
C LEU A 283 -2.99 -26.26 8.63
N GLU A 284 -1.85 -26.76 8.22
CA GLU A 284 -1.26 -27.99 8.80
C GLU A 284 -0.93 -27.80 10.30
N LEU A 285 -0.44 -26.61 10.70
CA LEU A 285 -0.22 -26.32 12.12
C LEU A 285 -1.52 -26.24 12.90
N GLN A 286 -2.60 -25.66 12.32
CA GLN A 286 -3.91 -25.65 12.96
C GLN A 286 -4.48 -27.06 13.17
N GLU A 287 -4.32 -27.94 12.20
CA GLU A 287 -4.73 -29.34 12.33
C GLU A 287 -3.89 -30.10 13.36
N ARG A 288 -2.57 -29.86 13.39
CA ARG A 288 -1.63 -30.51 14.31
C ARG A 288 -1.83 -30.13 15.76
N HIS A 289 -1.94 -28.85 16.03
CA HIS A 289 -2.02 -28.32 17.40
C HIS A 289 -3.46 -28.14 17.90
N GLY A 290 -4.43 -28.01 16.99
CA GLY A 290 -5.82 -27.75 17.32
C GLY A 290 -6.09 -26.29 17.70
N VAL A 291 -7.01 -25.66 16.96
CA VAL A 291 -7.51 -24.31 17.23
C VAL A 291 -9.01 -24.40 17.50
N ARG A 292 -9.48 -23.79 18.60
CA ARG A 292 -10.89 -23.82 19.01
C ARG A 292 -11.37 -22.40 19.29
N GLY A 293 -12.56 -22.07 18.84
CA GLY A 293 -13.21 -20.78 19.13
C GLY A 293 -13.00 -19.71 18.05
N MET A 294 -12.30 -20.00 16.93
CA MET A 294 -12.15 -19.04 15.83
C MET A 294 -13.48 -18.68 15.18
N GLU A 295 -14.47 -19.54 15.20
CA GLU A 295 -15.84 -19.31 14.70
C GLU A 295 -16.52 -18.08 15.32
N HIS A 296 -16.10 -17.64 16.51
CA HIS A 296 -16.59 -16.44 17.17
C HIS A 296 -16.00 -15.13 16.59
N PHE A 297 -15.05 -15.24 15.68
CA PHE A 297 -14.33 -14.13 15.05
C PHE A 297 -14.49 -14.08 13.52
N ASP A 298 -15.16 -15.07 12.93
CA ASP A 298 -15.51 -15.11 11.52
C ASP A 298 -16.84 -14.39 11.28
N ALA A 299 -16.79 -13.04 11.22
CA ALA A 299 -17.94 -12.16 10.97
C ALA A 299 -17.76 -11.34 9.69
#